data_73b2d26b137ddfc1ebc2c5162cad0e7c
#
_entry.id   73b2d26b137ddfc1ebc2c5162cad0e7c
#
_cell.length_a   1.000
_cell.length_b   1.000
_cell.length_c   1.000
_cell.angle_alpha   90.00
_cell.angle_beta   90.00
_cell.angle_gamma   90.00
#
_symmetry.space_group_name_H-M   'P 1'
#
loop_
_entity.id
_entity.type
_entity.pdbx_description
1 polymer ?
#
loop_
_entity_poly.entity_id
_entity_poly.type
_entity_poly.pdbx_seq_one_letter_code
_entity_poly.pdbx_strand_id
1 'polypeptide(L)'
;MKKIIAGAILATASSFTFAASGPAGCGLGSTVIFPDADKWYQHVMAATTNGTSGNQTFGMTSGTLGCEAANGPLKSAQIFIDENMDQLAADIAVGQGETLAALAEIMGVQTQDTAAFNRAMQSNFDAMFSADATSAATLEAMTSAMAADINLQKYLG
;
A
#
# COMPACT_ATOMS: atom_id res chain seq x y z
N MET A 1 -51.99 27.62 -20.14
CA MET A 1 -51.24 26.43 -20.56
C MET A 1 -49.91 26.42 -19.84
N LYS A 2 -49.80 25.72 -18.72
CA LYS A 2 -48.58 25.65 -17.89
C LYS A 2 -47.85 24.38 -18.29
N LYS A 3 -46.66 24.51 -18.88
CA LYS A 3 -45.76 23.40 -19.22
C LYS A 3 -44.90 23.09 -17.98
N ILE A 4 -45.13 21.94 -17.37
CA ILE A 4 -44.29 21.39 -16.29
C ILE A 4 -43.13 20.67 -16.97
N ILE A 5 -41.93 21.17 -16.78
CA ILE A 5 -40.70 20.51 -17.21
C ILE A 5 -40.26 19.61 -16.02
N ALA A 6 -40.46 18.33 -16.16
CA ALA A 6 -39.96 17.33 -15.21
C ALA A 6 -38.45 17.14 -15.48
N GLY A 7 -37.62 17.68 -14.62
CA GLY A 7 -36.16 17.42 -14.63
C GLY A 7 -35.89 16.05 -14.05
N ALA A 8 -35.40 15.13 -14.87
CA ALA A 8 -34.89 13.85 -14.42
C ALA A 8 -33.50 14.04 -13.78
N ILE A 9 -33.42 13.91 -12.47
CA ILE A 9 -32.14 13.84 -11.75
C ILE A 9 -31.58 12.42 -11.96
N LEU A 10 -30.58 12.29 -12.83
CA LEU A 10 -29.77 11.07 -12.90
C LEU A 10 -28.91 11.01 -11.64
N ALA A 11 -29.33 10.22 -10.67
CA ALA A 11 -28.48 9.79 -9.57
C ALA A 11 -27.44 8.81 -10.13
N THR A 12 -26.23 9.27 -10.39
CA THR A 12 -25.08 8.39 -10.64
C THR A 12 -24.73 7.74 -9.33
N ALA A 13 -25.23 6.53 -9.10
CA ALA A 13 -24.78 5.66 -8.05
C ALA A 13 -23.33 5.27 -8.39
N SER A 14 -22.36 5.92 -7.73
CA SER A 14 -20.97 5.45 -7.70
C SER A 14 -21.00 4.10 -7.00
N SER A 15 -20.91 3.03 -7.77
CA SER A 15 -20.73 1.68 -7.25
C SER A 15 -19.34 1.62 -6.63
N PHE A 16 -19.24 1.82 -5.32
CA PHE A 16 -18.07 1.39 -4.58
C PHE A 16 -18.05 -0.14 -4.66
N THR A 17 -17.27 -0.68 -5.56
CA THR A 17 -16.91 -2.10 -5.54
C THR A 17 -15.99 -2.29 -4.32
N PHE A 18 -16.60 -2.63 -3.17
CA PHE A 18 -15.82 -3.21 -2.08
C PHE A 18 -15.23 -4.51 -2.63
N ALA A 19 -13.91 -4.64 -2.51
CA ALA A 19 -13.23 -5.88 -2.82
C ALA A 19 -13.93 -7.07 -2.14
N ALA A 20 -13.87 -8.25 -2.76
CA ALA A 20 -14.60 -9.46 -2.38
C ALA A 20 -14.36 -9.97 -0.94
N SER A 21 -13.56 -9.29 -0.15
CA SER A 21 -13.09 -9.73 1.18
C SER A 21 -13.96 -9.29 2.37
N GLY A 22 -15.11 -8.64 2.13
CA GLY A 22 -16.00 -8.18 3.20
C GLY A 22 -15.42 -7.05 4.08
N PRO A 23 -16.13 -6.67 5.18
CA PRO A 23 -15.75 -5.52 6.01
C PRO A 23 -14.45 -5.69 6.81
N ALA A 24 -13.95 -6.91 6.96
CA ALA A 24 -12.69 -7.21 7.65
C ALA A 24 -11.44 -7.10 6.75
N GLY A 25 -11.62 -6.85 5.45
CA GLY A 25 -10.52 -6.90 4.48
C GLY A 25 -10.06 -8.32 4.17
N CYS A 26 -9.00 -8.44 3.37
CA CYS A 26 -8.36 -9.72 3.04
C CYS A 26 -7.20 -10.04 4.01
N GLY A 27 -6.78 -11.30 4.07
CA GLY A 27 -5.70 -11.76 4.95
C GLY A 27 -6.03 -13.09 5.62
N LEU A 28 -5.12 -13.58 6.47
CA LEU A 28 -5.29 -14.84 7.19
C LEU A 28 -6.55 -14.87 8.06
N GLY A 29 -6.89 -13.76 8.69
CA GLY A 29 -8.08 -13.65 9.52
C GLY A 29 -9.36 -13.92 8.75
N SER A 30 -9.48 -13.36 7.55
CA SER A 30 -10.67 -13.49 6.72
C SER A 30 -10.72 -14.79 5.92
N THR A 31 -9.57 -15.39 5.56
CA THR A 31 -9.53 -16.57 4.69
C THR A 31 -9.38 -17.90 5.45
N VAL A 32 -8.74 -17.88 6.62
CA VAL A 32 -8.39 -19.11 7.35
C VAL A 32 -9.09 -19.19 8.71
N ILE A 33 -9.11 -18.08 9.47
CA ILE A 33 -9.62 -18.09 10.85
C ILE A 33 -11.14 -17.89 10.88
N PHE A 34 -11.66 -16.97 10.09
CA PHE A 34 -13.07 -16.60 10.02
C PHE A 34 -13.57 -16.50 8.58
N PRO A 35 -13.53 -17.60 7.79
CA PRO A 35 -13.90 -17.54 6.36
C PRO A 35 -15.37 -17.16 6.15
N ASP A 36 -16.24 -17.51 7.10
CA ASP A 36 -17.69 -17.27 7.06
C ASP A 36 -18.13 -16.28 8.16
N ALA A 37 -17.33 -15.20 8.38
CA ALA A 37 -17.67 -14.18 9.37
C ALA A 37 -19.00 -13.52 9.04
N ASP A 38 -20.01 -13.72 9.91
CA ASP A 38 -21.36 -13.14 9.80
C ASP A 38 -21.70 -12.16 10.93
N LYS A 39 -20.89 -12.16 11.99
CA LYS A 39 -21.10 -11.33 13.19
C LYS A 39 -20.04 -10.26 13.31
N TRP A 40 -20.45 -9.08 13.80
CA TRP A 40 -19.56 -7.92 13.92
C TRP A 40 -18.24 -8.22 14.65
N TYR A 41 -18.26 -9.01 15.73
CA TYR A 41 -17.05 -9.35 16.48
C TYR A 41 -16.09 -10.28 15.71
N GLN A 42 -16.63 -11.15 14.83
CA GLN A 42 -15.81 -11.98 13.94
C GLN A 42 -15.09 -11.11 12.91
N HIS A 43 -15.74 -10.10 12.37
CA HIS A 43 -15.09 -9.12 11.48
C HIS A 43 -13.99 -8.33 12.19
N VAL A 44 -14.21 -7.92 13.45
CA VAL A 44 -13.18 -7.22 14.24
C VAL A 44 -11.98 -8.14 14.49
N MET A 45 -12.21 -9.39 14.87
CA MET A 45 -11.13 -10.35 15.09
C MET A 45 -10.40 -10.71 13.78
N ALA A 46 -11.13 -10.88 12.69
CA ALA A 46 -10.54 -11.10 11.38
C ALA A 46 -9.65 -9.91 10.96
N ALA A 47 -10.14 -8.68 11.10
CA ALA A 47 -9.37 -7.48 10.79
C ALA A 47 -8.11 -7.34 11.65
N THR A 48 -8.21 -7.61 12.97
CA THR A 48 -7.06 -7.61 13.87
C THR A 48 -6.03 -8.65 13.45
N THR A 49 -6.47 -9.86 13.11
CA THR A 49 -5.57 -10.93 12.63
C THR A 49 -4.94 -10.56 11.30
N ASN A 50 -5.69 -9.94 10.38
CA ASN A 50 -5.19 -9.48 9.08
C ASN A 50 -4.06 -8.46 9.24
N GLY A 51 -4.19 -7.52 10.19
CA GLY A 51 -3.16 -6.52 10.49
C GLY A 51 -1.93 -7.08 11.24
N THR A 52 -2.03 -8.29 11.82
CA THR A 52 -0.93 -8.86 12.59
C THR A 52 0.17 -9.39 11.68
N SER A 53 1.44 -9.06 12.00
CA SER A 53 2.63 -9.56 11.28
C SER A 53 2.62 -9.30 9.76
N GLY A 54 1.92 -8.26 9.31
CA GLY A 54 1.90 -7.86 7.91
C GLY A 54 1.28 -8.88 6.94
N ASN A 55 0.48 -9.84 7.43
CA ASN A 55 -0.07 -10.88 6.54
C ASN A 55 -1.06 -10.33 5.50
N GLN A 56 -1.76 -9.24 5.81
CA GLN A 56 -2.59 -8.54 4.83
C GLN A 56 -1.73 -7.91 3.73
N THR A 57 -0.66 -7.21 4.10
CA THR A 57 0.28 -6.63 3.15
C THR A 57 0.91 -7.70 2.27
N PHE A 58 1.36 -8.81 2.86
CA PHE A 58 1.86 -9.97 2.12
C PHE A 58 0.80 -10.52 1.16
N GLY A 59 -0.44 -10.68 1.61
CA GLY A 59 -1.55 -11.14 0.78
C GLY A 59 -1.80 -10.23 -0.43
N MET A 60 -1.80 -8.91 -0.22
CA MET A 60 -2.00 -7.92 -1.28
C MET A 60 -0.84 -7.86 -2.28
N THR A 61 0.40 -8.03 -1.81
CA THR A 61 1.57 -8.02 -2.70
C THR A 61 1.69 -9.30 -3.52
N SER A 62 1.35 -10.43 -2.93
CA SER A 62 1.46 -11.76 -3.58
C SER A 62 0.19 -12.22 -4.32
N GLY A 63 -0.94 -11.53 -4.12
CA GLY A 63 -2.24 -11.98 -4.64
C GLY A 63 -2.75 -13.25 -3.97
N THR A 64 -2.38 -13.47 -2.70
CA THR A 64 -2.79 -14.63 -1.90
C THR A 64 -3.71 -14.25 -0.75
N LEU A 65 -4.11 -15.20 0.10
CA LEU A 65 -4.92 -14.96 1.29
C LEU A 65 -6.25 -14.22 1.00
N GLY A 66 -6.84 -14.46 -0.18
CA GLY A 66 -8.07 -13.79 -0.60
C GLY A 66 -7.90 -12.32 -0.97
N CYS A 67 -6.67 -11.82 -1.07
CA CYS A 67 -6.36 -10.49 -1.56
C CYS A 67 -6.22 -10.48 -3.08
N GLU A 68 -6.73 -9.44 -3.72
CA GLU A 68 -6.37 -9.16 -5.11
C GLU A 68 -4.94 -8.61 -5.13
N ALA A 69 -4.12 -9.14 -6.05
CA ALA A 69 -2.76 -8.66 -6.23
C ALA A 69 -2.79 -7.16 -6.59
N ALA A 70 -1.95 -6.40 -5.94
CA ALA A 70 -1.74 -5.01 -6.35
C ALA A 70 -1.21 -4.98 -7.78
N ASN A 71 -1.73 -4.06 -8.59
CA ASN A 71 -1.34 -3.93 -9.99
C ASN A 71 0.06 -3.30 -10.12
N GLY A 72 1.09 -4.15 -9.96
CA GLY A 72 2.49 -3.79 -10.12
C GLY A 72 3.21 -3.36 -8.84
N PRO A 73 4.55 -3.29 -8.90
CA PRO A 73 5.42 -3.02 -7.74
C PRO A 73 5.13 -1.67 -7.07
N LEU A 74 4.84 -0.63 -7.85
CA LEU A 74 4.56 0.71 -7.32
C LEU A 74 3.27 0.77 -6.52
N LYS A 75 2.23 0.03 -6.93
CA LYS A 75 0.98 -0.03 -6.16
C LYS A 75 1.16 -0.80 -4.85
N SER A 76 1.90 -1.90 -4.88
CA SER A 76 2.27 -2.65 -3.70
C SER A 76 3.10 -1.81 -2.74
N ALA A 77 4.08 -1.07 -3.26
CA ALA A 77 4.90 -0.15 -2.48
C ALA A 77 4.06 0.95 -1.82
N GLN A 78 3.09 1.53 -2.53
CA GLN A 78 2.20 2.56 -1.96
C GLN A 78 1.40 2.03 -0.76
N ILE A 79 0.83 0.84 -0.88
CA ILE A 79 0.07 0.20 0.21
C ILE A 79 0.98 -0.09 1.40
N PHE A 80 2.18 -0.60 1.14
CA PHE A 80 3.16 -0.89 2.17
C PHE A 80 3.61 0.39 2.92
N ILE A 81 3.88 1.47 2.19
CA ILE A 81 4.22 2.77 2.77
C ILE A 81 3.09 3.28 3.66
N ASP A 82 1.84 3.19 3.21
CA ASP A 82 0.67 3.66 3.95
C ASP A 82 0.52 2.97 5.32
N GLU A 83 0.82 1.67 5.37
CA GLU A 83 0.72 0.87 6.58
C GLU A 83 1.94 1.00 7.52
N ASN A 84 3.09 1.45 7.00
CA ASN A 84 4.37 1.42 7.74
C ASN A 84 5.08 2.78 7.77
N MET A 85 4.38 3.89 7.55
CA MET A 85 4.98 5.23 7.36
C MET A 85 5.98 5.60 8.45
N ASP A 86 5.61 5.47 9.73
CA ASP A 86 6.46 5.88 10.86
C ASP A 86 7.73 5.03 10.96
N GLN A 87 7.59 3.71 10.80
CA GLN A 87 8.71 2.79 10.88
C GLN A 87 9.65 2.96 9.68
N LEU A 88 9.06 3.18 8.50
CA LEU A 88 9.81 3.44 7.28
C LEU A 88 10.61 4.74 7.39
N ALA A 89 10.01 5.81 7.95
CA ALA A 89 10.72 7.06 8.21
C ALA A 89 11.92 6.85 9.15
N ALA A 90 11.74 6.09 10.22
CA ALA A 90 12.83 5.76 11.15
C ALA A 90 13.97 5.00 10.45
N ASP A 91 13.65 3.99 9.65
CA ASP A 91 14.62 3.18 8.93
C ASP A 91 15.38 3.99 7.87
N ILE A 92 14.66 4.83 7.11
CA ILE A 92 15.26 5.70 6.08
C ILE A 92 16.18 6.76 6.72
N ALA A 93 15.79 7.36 7.86
CA ALA A 93 16.63 8.31 8.58
C ALA A 93 17.98 7.71 8.99
N VAL A 94 17.97 6.43 9.37
CA VAL A 94 19.21 5.68 9.71
C VAL A 94 19.91 5.14 8.46
N GLY A 95 19.22 4.99 7.33
CA GLY A 95 19.73 4.41 6.10
C GLY A 95 19.77 2.89 6.08
N GLN A 96 19.08 2.23 7.04
CA GLN A 96 18.94 0.79 7.13
C GLN A 96 17.78 0.41 8.06
N GLY A 97 17.20 -0.78 7.85
CA GLY A 97 16.14 -1.32 8.68
C GLY A 97 15.32 -2.36 7.94
N GLU A 98 14.52 -3.11 8.67
CA GLU A 98 13.72 -4.21 8.10
C GLU A 98 12.61 -3.69 7.18
N THR A 99 11.99 -2.56 7.56
CA THR A 99 10.91 -1.95 6.77
C THR A 99 11.47 -1.39 5.45
N LEU A 100 12.63 -0.74 5.50
CA LEU A 100 13.30 -0.24 4.29
C LEU A 100 13.76 -1.40 3.39
N ALA A 101 14.26 -2.49 3.95
CA ALA A 101 14.65 -3.68 3.21
C ALA A 101 13.45 -4.36 2.54
N ALA A 102 12.33 -4.50 3.27
CA ALA A 102 11.08 -5.04 2.72
C ALA A 102 10.52 -4.20 1.58
N LEU A 103 10.59 -2.87 1.70
CA LEU A 103 10.16 -1.98 0.62
C LEU A 103 11.04 -2.13 -0.63
N ALA A 104 12.38 -2.25 -0.46
CA ALA A 104 13.31 -2.51 -1.56
C ALA A 104 12.92 -3.81 -2.30
N GLU A 105 12.59 -4.87 -1.56
CA GLU A 105 12.15 -6.15 -2.13
C GLU A 105 10.82 -6.03 -2.89
N ILE A 106 9.83 -5.33 -2.32
CA ILE A 106 8.52 -5.05 -2.97
C ILE A 106 8.73 -4.30 -4.30
N MET A 107 9.67 -3.36 -4.34
CA MET A 107 10.02 -2.61 -5.56
C MET A 107 10.91 -3.40 -6.51
N GLY A 108 11.31 -4.63 -6.16
CA GLY A 108 12.13 -5.51 -6.97
C GLY A 108 13.61 -5.13 -7.00
N VAL A 109 14.08 -4.32 -6.05
CA VAL A 109 15.48 -3.91 -5.95
C VAL A 109 16.35 -5.12 -5.63
N GLN A 110 17.33 -5.40 -6.48
CA GLN A 110 18.24 -6.54 -6.29
C GLN A 110 19.23 -6.25 -5.16
N THR A 111 19.70 -7.31 -4.50
CA THR A 111 20.62 -7.23 -3.35
C THR A 111 21.86 -6.37 -3.64
N GLN A 112 22.39 -6.44 -4.86
CA GLN A 112 23.57 -5.65 -5.28
C GLN A 112 23.30 -4.14 -5.31
N ASP A 113 22.06 -3.70 -5.47
CA ASP A 113 21.65 -2.30 -5.57
C ASP A 113 21.01 -1.78 -4.28
N THR A 114 20.80 -2.64 -3.26
CA THR A 114 20.18 -2.25 -1.98
C THR A 114 20.94 -1.11 -1.31
N ALA A 115 22.28 -1.14 -1.36
CA ALA A 115 23.07 -0.05 -0.78
C ALA A 115 22.91 1.29 -1.51
N ALA A 116 22.68 1.27 -2.83
CA ALA A 116 22.37 2.47 -3.60
C ALA A 116 20.96 2.96 -3.28
N PHE A 117 19.98 2.04 -3.20
CA PHE A 117 18.61 2.34 -2.79
C PHE A 117 18.57 3.01 -1.41
N ASN A 118 19.18 2.40 -0.39
CA ASN A 118 19.19 2.95 0.97
C ASN A 118 19.79 4.36 1.02
N ARG A 119 20.91 4.60 0.32
CA ARG A 119 21.53 5.93 0.23
C ARG A 119 20.63 6.94 -0.47
N ALA A 120 19.99 6.54 -1.57
CA ALA A 120 19.07 7.43 -2.30
C ALA A 120 17.89 7.83 -1.41
N MET A 121 17.29 6.87 -0.68
CA MET A 121 16.21 7.14 0.26
C MET A 121 16.66 8.07 1.37
N GLN A 122 17.75 7.76 2.05
CA GLN A 122 18.29 8.56 3.15
C GLN A 122 18.63 10.00 2.73
N SER A 123 19.25 10.17 1.56
CA SER A 123 19.64 11.49 1.04
C SER A 123 18.46 12.38 0.66
N ASN A 124 17.28 11.78 0.43
CA ASN A 124 16.07 12.49 0.04
C ASN A 124 14.97 12.44 1.14
N PHE A 125 15.37 12.16 2.39
CA PHE A 125 14.45 12.00 3.53
C PHE A 125 13.47 13.16 3.66
N ASP A 126 13.95 14.40 3.66
CA ASP A 126 13.12 15.61 3.86
C ASP A 126 12.05 15.78 2.77
N ALA A 127 12.32 15.31 1.55
CA ALA A 127 11.37 15.34 0.45
C ALA A 127 10.26 14.30 0.61
N MET A 128 10.54 13.20 1.30
CA MET A 128 9.61 12.09 1.50
C MET A 128 8.71 12.28 2.73
N PHE A 129 9.26 12.85 3.80
CA PHE A 129 8.63 12.91 5.11
C PHE A 129 8.45 14.37 5.60
N SER A 130 7.73 15.17 4.81
CA SER A 130 7.25 16.48 5.26
C SER A 130 6.08 16.32 6.25
N ALA A 131 5.74 17.40 6.99
CA ALA A 131 4.68 17.37 8.00
C ALA A 131 3.30 16.91 7.48
N ASP A 132 3.04 17.11 6.19
CA ASP A 132 1.79 16.73 5.51
C ASP A 132 1.99 15.60 4.49
N ALA A 133 3.07 14.80 4.63
CA ALA A 133 3.37 13.73 3.70
C ALA A 133 2.29 12.65 3.72
N THR A 134 1.83 12.27 2.51
CA THR A 134 0.96 11.12 2.30
C THR A 134 1.76 9.98 1.69
N SER A 135 1.28 8.74 1.82
CA SER A 135 1.92 7.58 1.18
C SER A 135 2.13 7.76 -0.33
N ALA A 136 1.21 8.43 -1.01
CA ALA A 136 1.34 8.75 -2.42
C ALA A 136 2.46 9.77 -2.69
N ALA A 137 2.55 10.84 -1.90
CA ALA A 137 3.60 11.86 -2.03
C ALA A 137 4.97 11.27 -1.68
N THR A 138 5.04 10.43 -0.64
CA THR A 138 6.25 9.71 -0.26
C THR A 138 6.72 8.79 -1.40
N LEU A 139 5.83 8.01 -2.00
CA LEU A 139 6.17 7.16 -3.15
C LEU A 139 6.65 7.97 -4.36
N GLU A 140 6.02 9.11 -4.64
CA GLU A 140 6.44 10.01 -5.74
C GLU A 140 7.85 10.56 -5.50
N ALA A 141 8.16 10.99 -4.28
CA ALA A 141 9.50 11.45 -3.91
C ALA A 141 10.53 10.31 -4.00
N MET A 142 10.18 9.09 -3.56
CA MET A 142 11.03 7.90 -3.67
C MET A 142 11.32 7.55 -5.13
N THR A 143 10.30 7.49 -5.98
CA THR A 143 10.48 7.19 -7.41
C THR A 143 11.30 8.27 -8.11
N SER A 144 11.15 9.53 -7.71
CA SER A 144 11.96 10.64 -8.21
C SER A 144 13.44 10.49 -7.80
N ALA A 145 13.71 10.10 -6.55
CA ALA A 145 15.05 9.82 -6.07
C ALA A 145 15.69 8.63 -6.81
N MET A 146 14.91 7.56 -7.06
CA MET A 146 15.37 6.41 -7.85
C MET A 146 15.63 6.77 -9.31
N ALA A 147 14.81 7.64 -9.91
CA ALA A 147 14.99 8.12 -11.28
C ALA A 147 16.28 8.94 -11.44
N ALA A 148 16.77 9.57 -10.39
CA ALA A 148 18.03 10.31 -10.38
C ALA A 148 19.28 9.43 -10.28
N ASP A 149 19.15 8.16 -9.87
CA ASP A 149 20.26 7.21 -9.76
C ASP A 149 20.24 6.21 -10.91
N ILE A 150 21.34 6.16 -11.68
CA ILE A 150 21.46 5.31 -12.88
C ILE A 150 21.29 3.80 -12.60
N ASN A 151 21.62 3.35 -11.37
CA ASN A 151 21.47 1.95 -10.98
C ASN A 151 20.03 1.61 -10.59
N LEU A 152 19.22 2.62 -10.22
CA LEU A 152 17.89 2.43 -9.69
C LEU A 152 16.78 2.66 -10.74
N GLN A 153 17.06 3.40 -11.80
CA GLN A 153 16.08 3.70 -12.87
C GLN A 153 15.41 2.44 -13.44
N LYS A 154 16.14 1.33 -13.53
CA LYS A 154 15.66 0.05 -14.09
C LYS A 154 14.52 -0.61 -13.28
N TYR A 155 14.27 -0.15 -12.05
CA TYR A 155 13.20 -0.66 -11.18
C TYR A 155 11.89 0.15 -11.29
N LEU A 156 11.89 1.20 -12.08
CA LEU A 156 10.71 2.05 -12.28
C LEU A 156 9.82 1.65 -13.47
N GLY A 157 10.25 0.69 -14.28
CA GLY A 157 9.52 0.16 -15.43
C GLY A 157 10.10 0.59 -16.76
#